data_bff47cc8615f12aa25898f66508a9150
#
_entry.id   bff47cc8615f12aa25898f66508a9150
#
_cell.length_a   1.000
_cell.length_b   1.000
_cell.length_c   1.000
_cell.angle_alpha   90.00
_cell.angle_beta   90.00
_cell.angle_gamma   90.00
#
_symmetry.space_group_name_H-M   'P 1'
#
loop_
_entity.id
_entity.type
_entity.pdbx_description
1 polymer ?
#
loop_
_entity_poly.entity_id
_entity_poly.type
_entity_poly.pdbx_seq_one_letter_code
_entity_poly.pdbx_strand_id
1 'polypeptide(L)'
;MEFGKPFGVSKLLKRAPKVRQEIWHNLGIEPRAIDREIATVMHSTHIGCCADLEAIIAMSMRCSMADGWAGSMIGTMISDILFGTPKPVHTEANLNVLAGNNVNIILHGHEPTLSEMIVAASELPEMQELAKEVGADGITLSGICCTGNELTMRHGIKIAGDFHQQELAIITGAVEAMIVDVQCIFPALADLSTHYHTKFITTSPKARITGSTYMEFHEDTAMEDAKTIVREAILNFKNRDKEKVLVPDLKSEGMVGYAEEAIVGQLNNVVNTQIDEMDTIKPLVDVLASGVIRGVVGVVGCNNAKTPSNYNHLTIIKELIKNDFLVVTTGCGASAAAKNGLMLKENAHKYAGKGLATVCDLVDIPPVIHLGSCVDNSRILNVCSIVANACDMDISDLPVAGCAPEWMSEKAVAIGTYVVCSGIDTYLGVMPPVTGSSKAVELLCGGLKDKVGACFHVNEDPVTLAKMIMDDIEAKRSHFEELYQENVLNKRLAEVTAE
;
A
#
# COMPACT_ATOMS: atom_id res chain seq x y z
N MET A 1 -1.57 6.15 -22.32
CA MET A 1 -2.98 5.82 -22.65
C MET A 1 -3.39 6.56 -23.92
N GLU A 2 -4.10 5.93 -24.83
CA GLU A 2 -4.58 6.60 -26.05
C GLU A 2 -5.98 7.18 -25.78
N PHE A 3 -6.03 8.39 -25.24
CA PHE A 3 -7.28 9.12 -25.03
C PHE A 3 -8.07 9.23 -26.34
N GLY A 4 -9.37 9.04 -26.26
CA GLY A 4 -10.30 9.22 -27.37
C GLY A 4 -10.37 8.08 -28.39
N LYS A 5 -9.60 7.01 -28.26
CA LYS A 5 -9.78 5.83 -29.11
C LYS A 5 -10.84 4.89 -28.52
N PRO A 6 -11.85 4.47 -29.29
CA PRO A 6 -12.97 3.67 -28.78
C PRO A 6 -12.56 2.33 -28.15
N PHE A 7 -11.40 1.80 -28.53
CA PHE A 7 -10.92 0.46 -28.16
C PHE A 7 -9.50 0.48 -27.57
N GLY A 8 -9.05 1.63 -27.03
CA GLY A 8 -7.74 1.71 -26.40
C GLY A 8 -7.72 0.95 -25.07
N VAL A 9 -6.86 -0.06 -24.97
CA VAL A 9 -6.52 -0.75 -23.71
C VAL A 9 -5.19 -0.24 -23.18
N SER A 10 -4.95 -0.36 -21.87
CA SER A 10 -3.68 0.02 -21.29
C SER A 10 -2.55 -0.86 -21.84
N LYS A 11 -1.43 -0.22 -22.21
CA LYS A 11 -0.23 -0.95 -22.65
C LYS A 11 0.42 -1.76 -21.51
N LEU A 12 0.16 -1.39 -20.26
CA LEU A 12 0.64 -2.09 -19.06
C LEU A 12 0.01 -3.48 -18.88
N LEU A 13 -1.13 -3.73 -19.53
CA LEU A 13 -1.73 -5.06 -19.68
C LEU A 13 -0.69 -6.13 -20.09
N LYS A 14 0.26 -5.77 -20.96
CA LYS A 14 1.29 -6.69 -21.45
C LYS A 14 2.25 -7.20 -20.38
N ARG A 15 2.27 -6.61 -19.20
CA ARG A 15 3.05 -7.10 -18.06
C ARG A 15 2.44 -8.37 -17.45
N ALA A 16 1.12 -8.53 -17.55
CA ALA A 16 0.43 -9.71 -17.06
C ALA A 16 0.72 -10.95 -17.96
N PRO A 17 0.66 -12.17 -17.42
CA PRO A 17 0.72 -13.39 -18.21
C PRO A 17 -0.29 -13.39 -19.35
N LYS A 18 0.08 -14.01 -20.48
CA LYS A 18 -0.81 -14.04 -21.66
C LYS A 18 -2.16 -14.66 -21.38
N VAL A 19 -2.19 -15.73 -20.63
CA VAL A 19 -3.44 -16.41 -20.21
C VAL A 19 -4.34 -15.46 -19.43
N ARG A 20 -3.77 -14.62 -18.55
CA ARG A 20 -4.52 -13.61 -17.81
C ARG A 20 -5.07 -12.52 -18.71
N GLN A 21 -4.31 -12.08 -19.69
CA GLN A 21 -4.77 -11.12 -20.72
C GLN A 21 -5.96 -11.67 -21.51
N GLU A 22 -5.93 -12.96 -21.89
CA GLU A 22 -7.02 -13.64 -22.61
C GLU A 22 -8.29 -13.74 -21.74
N ILE A 23 -8.16 -14.05 -20.45
CA ILE A 23 -9.30 -14.05 -19.51
C ILE A 23 -9.96 -12.68 -19.48
N TRP A 24 -9.19 -11.61 -19.32
CA TRP A 24 -9.72 -10.23 -19.30
C TRP A 24 -10.39 -9.84 -20.61
N HIS A 25 -9.79 -10.23 -21.74
CA HIS A 25 -10.35 -9.99 -23.08
C HIS A 25 -11.71 -10.67 -23.23
N ASN A 26 -11.77 -11.97 -22.92
CA ASN A 26 -13.00 -12.77 -23.06
C ASN A 26 -14.15 -12.28 -22.16
N LEU A 27 -13.81 -11.72 -20.99
CA LEU A 27 -14.79 -11.13 -20.08
C LEU A 27 -15.11 -9.66 -20.37
N GLY A 28 -14.38 -9.03 -21.30
CA GLY A 28 -14.54 -7.60 -21.63
C GLY A 28 -14.18 -6.65 -20.49
N ILE A 29 -13.26 -7.07 -19.59
CA ILE A 29 -12.79 -6.29 -18.44
C ILE A 29 -11.36 -5.80 -18.59
N GLU A 30 -10.79 -5.80 -19.78
CA GLU A 30 -9.47 -5.28 -20.05
C GLU A 30 -9.30 -3.84 -19.53
N PRO A 31 -8.13 -3.49 -18.93
CA PRO A 31 -7.88 -2.14 -18.44
C PRO A 31 -7.86 -1.13 -19.60
N ARG A 32 -8.77 -0.16 -19.56
CA ARG A 32 -8.94 0.89 -20.56
C ARG A 32 -8.67 2.27 -19.96
N ALA A 33 -8.97 3.33 -20.73
CA ALA A 33 -8.86 4.70 -20.25
C ALA A 33 -9.80 4.97 -19.06
N ILE A 34 -9.26 5.52 -17.98
CA ILE A 34 -9.98 5.74 -16.69
C ILE A 34 -11.17 6.68 -16.89
N ASP A 35 -10.97 7.80 -17.59
CA ASP A 35 -12.00 8.80 -17.89
C ASP A 35 -13.22 8.18 -18.59
N ARG A 36 -12.99 7.27 -19.51
CA ARG A 36 -14.05 6.55 -20.21
C ARG A 36 -14.83 5.62 -19.28
N GLU A 37 -14.15 4.85 -18.42
CA GLU A 37 -14.83 3.97 -17.49
C GLU A 37 -15.64 4.75 -16.45
N ILE A 38 -15.12 5.86 -15.95
CA ILE A 38 -15.85 6.74 -15.04
C ILE A 38 -17.10 7.31 -15.72
N ALA A 39 -16.98 7.83 -16.94
CA ALA A 39 -18.13 8.34 -17.69
C ALA A 39 -19.18 7.25 -17.94
N THR A 40 -18.75 6.02 -18.26
CA THR A 40 -19.66 4.87 -18.45
C THR A 40 -20.39 4.52 -17.16
N VAL A 41 -19.69 4.44 -16.02
CA VAL A 41 -20.29 4.15 -14.73
C VAL A 41 -21.27 5.23 -14.32
N MET A 42 -20.88 6.52 -14.45
CA MET A 42 -21.77 7.64 -14.13
C MET A 42 -23.03 7.64 -14.98
N HIS A 43 -22.95 7.33 -16.27
CA HIS A 43 -24.13 7.17 -17.12
C HIS A 43 -25.00 5.99 -16.68
N SER A 44 -24.39 4.86 -16.38
CA SER A 44 -25.10 3.61 -16.06
C SER A 44 -25.77 3.63 -14.68
N THR A 45 -25.33 4.50 -13.78
CA THR A 45 -25.94 4.70 -12.45
C THR A 45 -27.20 5.57 -12.47
N HIS A 46 -27.54 6.19 -13.59
CA HIS A 46 -28.82 6.88 -13.73
C HIS A 46 -29.99 5.90 -13.65
N ILE A 47 -31.09 6.32 -13.02
CA ILE A 47 -32.30 5.50 -12.87
C ILE A 47 -32.79 5.04 -14.24
N GLY A 48 -32.98 3.74 -14.39
CA GLY A 48 -33.49 3.11 -15.62
C GLY A 48 -32.43 2.86 -16.72
N CYS A 49 -31.17 3.23 -16.51
CA CYS A 49 -30.13 2.98 -17.52
C CYS A 49 -29.53 1.58 -17.42
N CYS A 50 -29.32 1.06 -16.19
CA CYS A 50 -28.85 -0.29 -15.95
C CYS A 50 -29.43 -0.84 -14.65
N ALA A 51 -30.02 -2.03 -14.71
CA ALA A 51 -30.56 -2.76 -13.57
C ALA A 51 -30.12 -4.22 -13.54
N ASP A 52 -29.28 -4.64 -14.48
CA ASP A 52 -28.73 -5.99 -14.55
C ASP A 52 -27.51 -6.10 -13.64
N LEU A 53 -27.53 -7.06 -12.72
CA LEU A 53 -26.46 -7.24 -11.72
C LEU A 53 -25.12 -7.58 -12.37
N GLU A 54 -25.10 -8.49 -13.34
CA GLU A 54 -23.85 -8.91 -13.97
C GLU A 54 -23.22 -7.77 -14.77
N ALA A 55 -24.06 -6.96 -15.46
CA ALA A 55 -23.59 -5.78 -16.17
C ALA A 55 -23.01 -4.72 -15.23
N ILE A 56 -23.64 -4.48 -14.07
CA ILE A 56 -23.14 -3.54 -13.05
C ILE A 56 -21.79 -4.03 -12.50
N ILE A 57 -21.68 -5.30 -12.15
CA ILE A 57 -20.43 -5.87 -11.64
C ILE A 57 -19.34 -5.83 -12.72
N ALA A 58 -19.63 -6.19 -13.97
CA ALA A 58 -18.65 -6.10 -15.07
C ALA A 58 -18.16 -4.67 -15.32
N MET A 59 -19.04 -3.65 -15.22
CA MET A 59 -18.62 -2.24 -15.28
C MET A 59 -17.72 -1.85 -14.11
N SER A 60 -18.05 -2.30 -12.90
CA SER A 60 -17.23 -2.07 -11.71
C SER A 60 -15.85 -2.72 -11.86
N MET A 61 -15.79 -3.95 -12.37
CA MET A 61 -14.53 -4.65 -12.67
C MET A 61 -13.70 -3.86 -13.69
N ARG A 62 -14.28 -3.38 -14.80
CA ARG A 62 -13.56 -2.56 -15.78
C ARG A 62 -13.01 -1.28 -15.19
N CYS A 63 -13.81 -0.58 -14.38
CA CYS A 63 -13.38 0.64 -13.71
C CYS A 63 -12.19 0.35 -12.77
N SER A 64 -12.28 -0.69 -11.96
CA SER A 64 -11.20 -1.11 -11.06
C SER A 64 -9.97 -1.58 -11.81
N MET A 65 -10.12 -2.31 -12.93
CA MET A 65 -8.99 -2.71 -13.77
C MET A 65 -8.29 -1.51 -14.41
N ALA A 66 -9.05 -0.49 -14.82
CA ALA A 66 -8.49 0.77 -15.32
C ALA A 66 -7.73 1.54 -14.23
N ASP A 67 -8.17 1.46 -12.98
CA ASP A 67 -7.42 1.97 -11.83
C ASP A 67 -6.14 1.14 -11.60
N GLY A 68 -6.24 -0.17 -11.34
CA GLY A 68 -5.10 -1.00 -10.96
C GLY A 68 -4.02 -1.12 -12.05
N TRP A 69 -4.42 -1.54 -13.27
CA TRP A 69 -3.50 -1.81 -14.39
C TRP A 69 -3.23 -0.61 -15.31
N ALA A 70 -3.71 0.56 -14.95
CA ALA A 70 -3.37 1.80 -15.64
C ALA A 70 -3.07 2.90 -14.63
N GLY A 71 -4.07 3.38 -13.87
CA GLY A 71 -3.93 4.52 -12.97
C GLY A 71 -2.87 4.32 -11.90
N SER A 72 -3.00 3.29 -11.08
CA SER A 72 -2.07 3.01 -9.97
C SER A 72 -0.66 2.71 -10.46
N MET A 73 -0.50 1.87 -11.49
CA MET A 73 0.84 1.59 -12.06
C MET A 73 1.49 2.84 -12.64
N ILE A 74 0.74 3.68 -13.36
CA ILE A 74 1.26 4.94 -13.90
C ILE A 74 1.62 5.89 -12.77
N GLY A 75 0.77 6.01 -11.75
CA GLY A 75 1.02 6.85 -10.58
C GLY A 75 2.32 6.47 -9.87
N THR A 76 2.49 5.19 -9.56
CA THR A 76 3.72 4.65 -8.96
C THR A 76 4.95 4.93 -9.83
N MET A 77 4.88 4.65 -11.14
CA MET A 77 6.01 4.89 -12.06
C MET A 77 6.37 6.37 -12.20
N ILE A 78 5.38 7.26 -12.25
CA ILE A 78 5.61 8.71 -12.34
C ILE A 78 6.24 9.20 -11.03
N SER A 79 5.75 8.76 -9.87
CA SER A 79 6.34 9.13 -8.58
C SER A 79 7.79 8.65 -8.47
N ASP A 80 8.11 7.46 -8.95
CA ASP A 80 9.48 6.94 -8.96
C ASP A 80 10.41 7.73 -9.91
N ILE A 81 9.89 8.20 -11.05
CA ILE A 81 10.65 9.05 -11.99
C ILE A 81 10.91 10.42 -11.37
N LEU A 82 9.93 11.03 -10.72
CA LEU A 82 10.02 12.39 -10.20
C LEU A 82 10.81 12.47 -8.89
N PHE A 83 10.59 11.49 -7.99
CA PHE A 83 11.06 11.56 -6.60
C PHE A 83 12.07 10.46 -6.24
N GLY A 84 12.37 9.58 -7.19
CA GLY A 84 13.30 8.46 -7.03
C GLY A 84 12.63 7.15 -6.65
N THR A 85 13.16 6.05 -7.21
CA THR A 85 12.75 4.70 -6.87
C THR A 85 13.14 4.38 -5.42
N PRO A 86 12.21 3.90 -4.57
CA PRO A 86 12.49 3.59 -3.18
C PRO A 86 13.59 2.54 -3.04
N LYS A 87 14.39 2.69 -1.98
CA LYS A 87 15.40 1.72 -1.54
C LYS A 87 15.27 1.50 -0.04
N PRO A 88 15.60 0.32 0.47
CA PRO A 88 15.52 0.04 1.89
C PRO A 88 16.17 1.13 2.72
N VAL A 89 15.40 1.76 3.60
CA VAL A 89 15.80 2.84 4.47
C VAL A 89 15.22 2.63 5.86
N HIS A 90 15.97 3.05 6.89
CA HIS A 90 15.52 2.98 8.28
C HIS A 90 14.54 4.12 8.58
N THR A 91 13.50 3.81 9.37
CA THR A 91 12.55 4.79 9.89
C THR A 91 12.19 4.52 11.35
N GLU A 92 11.70 5.57 12.02
CA GLU A 92 11.07 5.49 13.34
C GLU A 92 9.56 5.58 13.21
N ALA A 93 8.83 4.92 14.08
CA ALA A 93 7.38 4.91 14.07
C ALA A 93 6.78 5.11 15.47
N ASN A 94 5.51 5.51 15.49
CA ASN A 94 4.69 5.79 16.67
C ASN A 94 4.78 7.24 17.17
N LEU A 95 3.92 7.65 18.08
CA LEU A 95 3.75 9.04 18.52
C LEU A 95 5.00 9.64 19.19
N ASN A 96 5.92 8.83 19.72
CA ASN A 96 7.18 9.33 20.29
C ASN A 96 8.05 10.08 19.27
N VAL A 97 7.83 9.89 17.98
CA VAL A 97 8.54 10.65 16.91
C VAL A 97 8.31 12.16 16.99
N LEU A 98 7.26 12.58 17.73
CA LEU A 98 6.89 13.98 17.99
C LEU A 98 7.56 14.54 19.26
N ALA A 99 8.35 13.74 19.96
CA ALA A 99 9.03 14.18 21.19
C ALA A 99 10.18 15.16 20.86
N GLY A 100 10.52 15.97 21.87
CA GLY A 100 11.62 16.90 21.76
C GLY A 100 11.19 18.35 21.43
N ASN A 101 12.21 19.19 21.17
CA ASN A 101 12.02 20.64 21.01
C ASN A 101 12.10 21.07 19.54
N ASN A 102 11.67 20.20 18.61
CA ASN A 102 11.60 20.51 17.19
C ASN A 102 10.25 21.10 16.80
N VAL A 103 10.23 21.85 15.70
CA VAL A 103 8.98 22.16 14.99
C VAL A 103 8.46 20.86 14.37
N ASN A 104 7.35 20.33 14.85
CA ASN A 104 6.76 19.12 14.34
C ASN A 104 5.70 19.43 13.26
N ILE A 105 5.94 18.94 12.06
CA ILE A 105 5.03 19.07 10.92
C ILE A 105 4.55 17.68 10.53
N ILE A 106 3.24 17.49 10.51
CA ILE A 106 2.62 16.24 10.03
C ILE A 106 2.11 16.43 8.62
N LEU A 107 2.46 15.48 7.75
CA LEU A 107 1.99 15.38 6.38
C LEU A 107 0.98 14.22 6.28
N HIS A 108 -0.22 14.51 5.80
CA HIS A 108 -1.32 13.56 5.84
C HIS A 108 -2.20 13.66 4.60
N GLY A 109 -2.49 12.55 4.00
CA GLY A 109 -3.32 12.44 2.80
C GLY A 109 -2.74 11.51 1.75
N HIS A 110 -2.77 11.92 0.45
CA HIS A 110 -2.47 11.03 -0.68
C HIS A 110 -1.74 11.70 -1.85
N GLU A 111 -1.34 12.97 -1.74
CA GLU A 111 -0.74 13.72 -2.85
C GLU A 111 0.79 13.81 -2.69
N PRO A 112 1.57 13.06 -3.49
CA PRO A 112 3.02 12.99 -3.30
C PRO A 112 3.75 14.30 -3.68
N THR A 113 3.27 15.08 -4.66
CA THR A 113 3.94 16.31 -5.11
C THR A 113 4.04 17.34 -4.00
N LEU A 114 2.94 17.61 -3.29
CA LEU A 114 2.93 18.51 -2.14
C LEU A 114 3.92 18.05 -1.07
N SER A 115 3.82 16.79 -0.68
CA SER A 115 4.62 16.27 0.43
C SER A 115 6.11 16.26 0.13
N GLU A 116 6.52 15.92 -1.08
CA GLU A 116 7.92 15.97 -1.53
C GLU A 116 8.45 17.41 -1.54
N MET A 117 7.64 18.38 -1.97
CA MET A 117 8.03 19.80 -1.93
C MET A 117 8.15 20.33 -0.50
N ILE A 118 7.30 19.87 0.42
CA ILE A 118 7.44 20.19 1.85
C ILE A 118 8.74 19.62 2.43
N VAL A 119 9.12 18.40 2.07
CA VAL A 119 10.42 17.82 2.47
C VAL A 119 11.55 18.71 1.97
N ALA A 120 11.58 18.99 0.67
CA ALA A 120 12.61 19.81 0.07
C ALA A 120 12.67 21.22 0.68
N ALA A 121 11.53 21.87 0.92
CA ALA A 121 11.46 23.18 1.56
C ALA A 121 11.98 23.15 3.00
N SER A 122 11.64 22.10 3.77
CA SER A 122 12.06 21.97 5.17
C SER A 122 13.57 21.80 5.33
N GLU A 123 14.25 21.24 4.33
CA GLU A 123 15.71 21.05 4.32
C GLU A 123 16.49 22.30 3.95
N LEU A 124 15.84 23.34 3.45
CA LEU A 124 16.52 24.59 3.08
C LEU A 124 17.17 25.25 4.30
N PRO A 125 18.42 25.74 4.17
CA PRO A 125 19.13 26.40 5.26
C PRO A 125 18.32 27.54 5.90
N GLU A 126 17.62 28.33 5.11
CA GLU A 126 16.81 29.46 5.57
C GLU A 126 15.65 29.00 6.48
N MET A 127 15.07 27.82 6.26
CA MET A 127 13.99 27.24 7.10
C MET A 127 14.57 26.66 8.38
N GLN A 128 15.71 26.00 8.30
CA GLN A 128 16.42 25.48 9.49
C GLN A 128 16.92 26.61 10.40
N GLU A 129 17.40 27.72 9.84
CA GLU A 129 17.77 28.90 10.59
C GLU A 129 16.56 29.55 11.26
N LEU A 130 15.46 29.71 10.53
CA LEU A 130 14.22 30.25 11.07
C LEU A 130 13.68 29.40 12.23
N ALA A 131 13.78 28.07 12.15
CA ALA A 131 13.39 27.17 13.24
C ALA A 131 14.21 27.43 14.51
N LYS A 132 15.52 27.67 14.37
CA LYS A 132 16.40 28.04 15.51
C LYS A 132 16.08 29.43 16.06
N GLU A 133 15.77 30.41 15.20
CA GLU A 133 15.34 31.75 15.62
C GLU A 133 14.07 31.76 16.47
N VAL A 134 13.13 30.86 16.22
CA VAL A 134 11.93 30.71 17.04
C VAL A 134 12.15 29.92 18.33
N GLY A 135 13.37 29.36 18.52
CA GLY A 135 13.77 28.62 19.72
C GLY A 135 13.58 27.10 19.63
N ALA A 136 13.37 26.56 18.44
CA ALA A 136 13.38 25.13 18.20
C ALA A 136 14.79 24.60 17.88
N ASP A 137 15.03 23.31 18.08
CA ASP A 137 16.32 22.67 17.74
C ASP A 137 16.42 22.36 16.23
N GLY A 138 15.30 22.28 15.52
CA GLY A 138 15.18 22.01 14.11
C GLY A 138 13.76 21.72 13.70
N ILE A 139 13.58 21.07 12.55
CA ILE A 139 12.28 20.66 12.00
C ILE A 139 12.21 19.13 12.01
N THR A 140 11.11 18.58 12.48
CA THR A 140 10.79 17.16 12.36
C THR A 140 9.56 17.00 11.45
N LEU A 141 9.73 16.27 10.34
CA LEU A 141 8.64 15.83 9.51
C LEU A 141 8.17 14.43 9.96
N SER A 142 6.87 14.24 9.96
CA SER A 142 6.28 12.94 10.25
C SER A 142 5.05 12.72 9.35
N GLY A 143 4.80 11.48 8.98
CA GLY A 143 3.73 11.15 8.06
C GLY A 143 2.59 10.37 8.71
N ILE A 144 1.39 10.53 8.15
CA ILE A 144 0.19 9.73 8.44
C ILE A 144 -0.42 9.26 7.12
N CYS A 145 -1.00 8.06 7.10
CA CYS A 145 -1.66 7.46 5.92
C CYS A 145 -0.72 7.28 4.71
N CYS A 146 -1.27 7.43 3.49
CA CYS A 146 -0.53 7.15 2.26
C CYS A 146 0.59 8.15 2.01
N THR A 147 0.36 9.45 2.20
CA THR A 147 1.42 10.47 2.12
C THR A 147 2.58 10.14 3.07
N GLY A 148 2.28 9.70 4.31
CA GLY A 148 3.31 9.24 5.24
C GLY A 148 4.09 8.05 4.71
N ASN A 149 3.43 7.08 4.11
CA ASN A 149 4.11 5.90 3.54
C ASN A 149 4.96 6.24 2.31
N GLU A 150 4.50 7.17 1.45
CA GLU A 150 5.29 7.67 0.32
C GLU A 150 6.61 8.31 0.77
N LEU A 151 6.54 9.18 1.77
CA LEU A 151 7.72 9.85 2.31
C LEU A 151 8.64 8.91 3.09
N THR A 152 8.04 8.00 3.86
CA THR A 152 8.79 7.01 4.61
C THR A 152 9.59 6.10 3.68
N MET A 153 9.01 5.62 2.59
CA MET A 153 9.69 4.68 1.70
C MET A 153 10.84 5.30 0.89
N ARG A 154 10.85 6.62 0.69
CA ARG A 154 11.90 7.31 -0.07
C ARG A 154 12.94 7.99 0.82
N HIS A 155 12.49 8.61 1.90
CA HIS A 155 13.32 9.46 2.74
C HIS A 155 13.53 8.93 4.16
N GLY A 156 12.87 7.85 4.57
CA GLY A 156 12.87 7.39 5.95
C GLY A 156 12.14 8.35 6.90
N ILE A 157 11.30 9.24 6.38
CA ILE A 157 10.49 10.16 7.19
C ILE A 157 9.68 9.35 8.20
N LYS A 158 9.63 9.84 9.44
CA LYS A 158 9.03 9.15 10.56
C LYS A 158 7.54 8.94 10.40
N ILE A 159 7.01 7.80 10.90
CA ILE A 159 5.59 7.48 10.88
C ILE A 159 4.96 7.90 12.21
N ALA A 160 4.19 8.99 12.23
CA ALA A 160 3.48 9.42 13.45
C ALA A 160 2.27 8.52 13.76
N GLY A 161 1.65 7.95 12.73
CA GLY A 161 0.49 7.10 12.92
C GLY A 161 -0.18 6.64 11.63
N ASP A 162 -1.34 6.04 11.82
CA ASP A 162 -2.26 5.60 10.77
C ASP A 162 -3.56 6.41 10.78
N PHE A 163 -4.55 5.96 10.01
CA PHE A 163 -5.84 6.61 9.87
C PHE A 163 -6.54 6.92 11.22
N HIS A 164 -6.50 6.02 12.20
CA HIS A 164 -7.15 6.23 13.49
C HIS A 164 -6.35 7.14 14.45
N GLN A 165 -5.09 7.47 14.13
CA GLN A 165 -4.23 8.25 15.02
C GLN A 165 -4.12 9.73 14.67
N GLN A 166 -4.88 10.21 13.69
CA GLN A 166 -4.90 11.61 13.27
C GLN A 166 -5.19 12.56 14.44
N GLU A 167 -6.22 12.25 15.22
CA GLU A 167 -6.61 13.04 16.41
C GLU A 167 -5.54 12.95 17.50
N LEU A 168 -5.02 11.75 17.75
CA LEU A 168 -4.03 11.54 18.80
C LEU A 168 -2.75 12.35 18.55
N ALA A 169 -2.35 12.52 17.30
CA ALA A 169 -1.20 13.34 16.95
C ALA A 169 -1.39 14.80 17.37
N ILE A 170 -2.56 15.39 17.13
CA ILE A 170 -2.89 16.76 17.57
C ILE A 170 -2.99 16.82 19.10
N ILE A 171 -3.61 15.82 19.73
CA ILE A 171 -3.81 15.73 21.20
C ILE A 171 -2.49 15.67 21.96
N THR A 172 -1.39 15.22 21.33
CA THR A 172 -0.07 15.30 21.95
C THR A 172 0.34 16.73 22.35
N GLY A 173 -0.29 17.76 21.76
CA GLY A 173 0.06 19.16 21.97
C GLY A 173 1.45 19.55 21.46
N ALA A 174 2.12 18.68 20.68
CA ALA A 174 3.48 18.87 20.20
C ALA A 174 3.56 19.21 18.70
N VAL A 175 2.42 19.35 17.99
CA VAL A 175 2.35 19.52 16.55
C VAL A 175 2.08 20.98 16.17
N GLU A 176 2.96 21.60 15.41
CA GLU A 176 2.80 22.98 14.94
C GLU A 176 1.86 23.09 13.76
N ALA A 177 1.98 22.14 12.82
CA ALA A 177 1.07 22.07 11.68
C ALA A 177 0.75 20.64 11.30
N MET A 178 -0.51 20.39 10.95
CA MET A 178 -0.94 19.22 10.21
C MET A 178 -1.37 19.69 8.83
N ILE A 179 -0.58 19.33 7.82
CA ILE A 179 -0.79 19.71 6.43
C ILE A 179 -1.49 18.55 5.74
N VAL A 180 -2.66 18.82 5.18
CA VAL A 180 -3.49 17.79 4.58
C VAL A 180 -3.85 18.13 3.13
N ASP A 181 -3.88 17.10 2.30
CA ASP A 181 -4.24 17.22 0.88
C ASP A 181 -5.63 16.63 0.59
N VAL A 182 -5.75 15.38 0.22
CA VAL A 182 -7.01 14.70 -0.15
C VAL A 182 -7.12 13.34 0.52
N GLN A 183 -8.35 12.87 0.74
CA GLN A 183 -8.74 11.56 1.25
C GLN A 183 -8.26 11.22 2.69
N CYS A 184 -9.01 10.37 3.36
CA CYS A 184 -8.73 9.83 4.68
C CYS A 184 -8.53 10.89 5.79
N ILE A 185 -9.03 12.10 5.61
CA ILE A 185 -8.88 13.22 6.53
C ILE A 185 -10.18 13.38 7.32
N PHE A 186 -10.11 13.35 8.65
CA PHE A 186 -11.28 13.62 9.49
C PHE A 186 -11.62 15.10 9.48
N PRO A 187 -12.80 15.52 9.04
CA PRO A 187 -13.22 16.93 9.12
C PRO A 187 -13.21 17.48 10.54
N ALA A 188 -13.45 16.63 11.55
CA ALA A 188 -13.41 16.99 12.96
C ALA A 188 -12.03 17.50 13.45
N LEU A 189 -10.94 17.24 12.70
CA LEU A 189 -9.61 17.77 13.04
C LEU A 189 -9.56 19.29 13.01
N ALA A 190 -10.38 19.93 12.19
CA ALA A 190 -10.47 21.40 12.14
C ALA A 190 -10.98 21.96 13.48
N ASP A 191 -11.99 21.33 14.07
CA ASP A 191 -12.53 21.72 15.38
C ASP A 191 -11.55 21.34 16.51
N LEU A 192 -11.03 20.13 16.50
CA LEU A 192 -10.05 19.65 17.48
C LEU A 192 -8.81 20.56 17.55
N SER A 193 -8.30 21.01 16.40
CA SER A 193 -7.11 21.85 16.34
C SER A 193 -7.29 23.20 17.05
N THR A 194 -8.53 23.70 17.19
CA THR A 194 -8.81 24.95 17.93
C THR A 194 -8.52 24.87 19.43
N HIS A 195 -8.47 23.66 20.00
CA HIS A 195 -8.15 23.42 21.42
C HIS A 195 -6.63 23.34 21.70
N TYR A 196 -5.84 23.33 20.64
CA TYR A 196 -4.38 23.30 20.66
C TYR A 196 -3.80 24.44 19.86
N HIS A 197 -2.47 24.56 19.78
CA HIS A 197 -1.83 25.55 18.90
C HIS A 197 -1.69 25.07 17.46
N THR A 198 -1.99 23.79 17.18
CA THR A 198 -1.79 23.16 15.87
C THR A 198 -2.54 23.91 14.77
N LYS A 199 -1.83 24.35 13.73
CA LYS A 199 -2.44 24.83 12.49
C LYS A 199 -2.87 23.64 11.63
N PHE A 200 -4.18 23.49 11.44
CA PHE A 200 -4.73 22.50 10.53
C PHE A 200 -4.87 23.15 9.14
N ILE A 201 -3.98 22.75 8.20
CA ILE A 201 -3.83 23.39 6.89
C ILE A 201 -4.34 22.45 5.80
N THR A 202 -5.37 22.89 5.05
CA THR A 202 -5.85 22.20 3.85
C THR A 202 -5.25 22.85 2.60
N THR A 203 -4.81 22.05 1.64
CA THR A 203 -4.04 22.53 0.48
C THR A 203 -4.72 22.30 -0.86
N SER A 204 -5.71 21.42 -0.91
CA SER A 204 -6.40 21.06 -2.16
C SER A 204 -7.79 21.71 -2.23
N PRO A 205 -8.17 22.36 -3.35
CA PRO A 205 -9.54 22.89 -3.54
C PRO A 205 -10.59 21.77 -3.56
N LYS A 206 -10.20 20.55 -3.88
CA LYS A 206 -11.08 19.37 -3.94
C LYS A 206 -11.49 18.84 -2.56
N ALA A 207 -10.66 19.11 -1.52
CA ALA A 207 -10.83 18.55 -0.17
C ALA A 207 -10.75 19.64 0.92
N ARG A 208 -11.20 20.83 0.61
CA ARG A 208 -11.25 21.94 1.55
C ARG A 208 -12.21 21.66 2.71
N ILE A 209 -11.71 21.80 3.94
CA ILE A 209 -12.46 21.53 5.17
C ILE A 209 -12.82 22.86 5.85
N THR A 210 -14.09 23.03 6.20
CA THR A 210 -14.55 24.22 6.93
C THR A 210 -13.87 24.31 8.30
N GLY A 211 -13.37 25.50 8.64
CA GLY A 211 -12.64 25.74 9.89
C GLY A 211 -11.12 25.52 9.79
N SER A 212 -10.62 24.95 8.68
CA SER A 212 -9.19 24.86 8.44
C SER A 212 -8.57 26.17 7.94
N THR A 213 -7.27 26.32 8.08
CA THR A 213 -6.49 27.30 7.32
C THR A 213 -6.30 26.79 5.90
N TYR A 214 -6.79 27.51 4.91
CA TYR A 214 -6.64 27.12 3.52
C TYR A 214 -5.43 27.79 2.89
N MET A 215 -4.48 27.00 2.41
CA MET A 215 -3.28 27.43 1.70
C MET A 215 -3.14 26.54 0.46
N GLU A 216 -3.68 27.01 -0.67
CA GLU A 216 -3.71 26.24 -1.90
C GLU A 216 -2.28 25.95 -2.39
N PHE A 217 -2.07 24.72 -2.82
CA PHE A 217 -0.81 24.29 -3.43
C PHE A 217 -0.96 24.21 -4.94
N HIS A 218 -0.01 24.80 -5.65
CA HIS A 218 0.01 24.84 -7.11
C HIS A 218 1.34 24.26 -7.61
N GLU A 219 1.30 23.35 -8.56
CA GLU A 219 2.49 22.71 -9.12
C GLU A 219 3.43 23.70 -9.80
N ASP A 220 2.91 24.77 -10.41
CA ASP A 220 3.71 25.79 -11.10
C ASP A 220 4.53 26.67 -10.11
N THR A 221 4.09 26.78 -8.86
CA THR A 221 4.75 27.54 -7.79
C THR A 221 5.12 26.67 -6.59
N ALA A 222 5.24 25.37 -6.81
CA ALA A 222 5.29 24.33 -5.78
C ALA A 222 6.31 24.62 -4.65
N MET A 223 7.53 25.06 -4.98
CA MET A 223 8.55 25.37 -3.99
C MET A 223 8.21 26.61 -3.16
N GLU A 224 7.63 27.64 -3.76
CA GLU A 224 7.27 28.87 -3.03
C GLU A 224 6.05 28.63 -2.13
N ASP A 225 5.08 27.84 -2.60
CA ASP A 225 3.93 27.44 -1.80
C ASP A 225 4.38 26.57 -0.61
N ALA A 226 5.27 25.60 -0.85
CA ALA A 226 5.84 24.76 0.20
C ALA A 226 6.62 25.57 1.24
N LYS A 227 7.47 26.51 0.82
CA LYS A 227 8.18 27.43 1.73
C LYS A 227 7.21 28.23 2.59
N THR A 228 6.14 28.74 1.99
CA THR A 228 5.14 29.52 2.70
C THR A 228 4.44 28.69 3.77
N ILE A 229 4.06 27.45 3.44
CA ILE A 229 3.42 26.51 4.36
C ILE A 229 4.37 26.12 5.50
N VAL A 230 5.62 25.78 5.19
CA VAL A 230 6.64 25.41 6.20
C VAL A 230 6.94 26.57 7.12
N ARG A 231 7.09 27.80 6.58
CA ARG A 231 7.27 29.02 7.36
C ARG A 231 6.14 29.25 8.36
N GLU A 232 4.89 29.06 7.93
CA GLU A 232 3.73 29.18 8.81
C GLU A 232 3.75 28.17 9.97
N ALA A 233 4.19 26.94 9.71
CA ALA A 233 4.38 25.94 10.75
C ALA A 233 5.49 26.35 11.72
N ILE A 234 6.64 26.79 11.23
CA ILE A 234 7.78 27.23 12.06
C ILE A 234 7.38 28.39 12.96
N LEU A 235 6.73 29.42 12.42
CA LEU A 235 6.30 30.59 13.20
C LEU A 235 5.29 30.23 14.29
N ASN A 236 4.54 29.15 14.09
CA ASN A 236 3.56 28.65 15.06
C ASN A 236 4.19 27.99 16.29
N PHE A 237 5.48 27.61 16.24
CA PHE A 237 6.21 27.04 17.38
C PHE A 237 6.14 27.90 18.65
N LYS A 238 6.14 29.23 18.49
CA LYS A 238 6.02 30.19 19.60
C LYS A 238 4.71 30.08 20.37
N ASN A 239 3.68 29.48 19.77
CA ASN A 239 2.36 29.31 20.34
C ASN A 239 2.20 27.95 21.07
N ARG A 240 3.24 27.09 21.06
CA ARG A 240 3.23 25.79 21.75
C ARG A 240 3.08 26.00 23.25
N ASP A 241 2.00 25.48 23.80
CA ASP A 241 1.75 25.43 25.24
C ASP A 241 2.46 24.19 25.83
N LYS A 242 3.61 24.42 26.46
CA LYS A 242 4.45 23.34 27.00
C LYS A 242 3.73 22.52 28.10
N GLU A 243 2.74 23.11 28.77
CA GLU A 243 1.98 22.40 29.82
C GLU A 243 0.98 21.41 29.20
N LYS A 244 0.59 21.62 27.95
CA LYS A 244 -0.29 20.70 27.18
C LYS A 244 0.47 19.62 26.41
N VAL A 245 1.79 19.67 26.36
CA VAL A 245 2.57 18.67 25.63
C VAL A 245 2.60 17.37 26.42
N LEU A 246 1.99 16.33 25.83
CA LEU A 246 1.96 14.97 26.37
C LEU A 246 2.21 13.97 25.24
N VAL A 247 3.48 13.70 24.96
CA VAL A 247 3.91 12.70 23.97
C VAL A 247 4.14 11.37 24.68
N PRO A 248 3.43 10.28 24.31
CA PRO A 248 3.64 8.98 24.95
C PRO A 248 5.02 8.41 24.55
N ASP A 249 5.67 7.72 25.51
CA ASP A 249 6.92 7.02 25.25
C ASP A 249 6.68 5.69 24.52
N LEU A 250 6.13 5.79 23.33
CA LEU A 250 5.87 4.67 22.42
C LEU A 250 6.73 4.86 21.18
N LYS A 251 7.78 4.08 21.03
CA LYS A 251 8.72 4.10 19.92
C LYS A 251 8.89 2.71 19.32
N SER A 252 8.98 2.65 18.03
CA SER A 252 9.44 1.49 17.29
C SER A 252 10.22 1.93 16.05
N GLU A 253 10.87 0.98 15.41
CA GLU A 253 11.73 1.20 14.27
C GLU A 253 11.40 0.16 13.19
N GLY A 254 11.75 0.46 11.93
CA GLY A 254 11.55 -0.45 10.81
C GLY A 254 12.46 -0.15 9.63
N MET A 255 12.69 -1.17 8.83
CA MET A 255 13.29 -1.06 7.51
C MET A 255 12.16 -1.03 6.48
N VAL A 256 12.11 0.01 5.66
CA VAL A 256 10.99 0.31 4.75
C VAL A 256 11.50 0.65 3.35
N GLY A 257 10.62 0.76 2.34
CA GLY A 257 10.99 1.24 1.01
C GLY A 257 11.48 0.15 0.05
N TYR A 258 10.83 -1.01 0.04
CA TYR A 258 11.15 -2.08 -0.90
C TYR A 258 10.36 -1.90 -2.21
N ALA A 259 10.97 -1.28 -3.23
CA ALA A 259 10.47 -1.35 -4.61
C ALA A 259 10.80 -2.70 -5.26
N GLU A 260 10.22 -2.98 -6.43
CA GLU A 260 10.53 -4.21 -7.18
C GLU A 260 12.03 -4.34 -7.46
N GLU A 261 12.68 -3.24 -7.84
CA GLU A 261 14.11 -3.17 -8.11
C GLU A 261 14.96 -3.46 -6.85
N ALA A 262 14.48 -3.03 -5.68
CA ALA A 262 15.16 -3.32 -4.42
C ALA A 262 15.06 -4.81 -4.05
N ILE A 263 13.90 -5.43 -4.28
CA ILE A 263 13.70 -6.87 -4.05
C ILE A 263 14.62 -7.68 -4.99
N VAL A 264 14.58 -7.37 -6.28
CA VAL A 264 15.45 -8.02 -7.28
C VAL A 264 16.93 -7.81 -6.96
N GLY A 265 17.31 -6.58 -6.56
CA GLY A 265 18.68 -6.26 -6.16
C GLY A 265 19.17 -7.08 -4.97
N GLN A 266 18.33 -7.29 -3.95
CA GLN A 266 18.69 -8.13 -2.80
C GLN A 266 18.80 -9.63 -3.17
N LEU A 267 17.90 -10.13 -4.02
CA LEU A 267 18.00 -11.50 -4.54
C LEU A 267 19.31 -11.69 -5.34
N ASN A 268 19.71 -10.72 -6.15
CA ASN A 268 20.97 -10.73 -6.88
C ASN A 268 22.19 -10.81 -5.97
N ASN A 269 22.17 -10.08 -4.85
CA ASN A 269 23.27 -10.10 -3.89
C ASN A 269 23.47 -11.49 -3.27
N VAL A 270 22.39 -12.25 -3.10
CA VAL A 270 22.45 -13.62 -2.56
C VAL A 270 22.96 -14.61 -3.60
N VAL A 271 22.55 -14.47 -4.86
CA VAL A 271 22.88 -15.42 -5.93
C VAL A 271 24.22 -15.10 -6.58
N ASN A 272 24.74 -13.88 -6.39
CA ASN A 272 25.99 -13.38 -6.99
C ASN A 272 26.06 -13.58 -8.52
N THR A 273 24.92 -13.40 -9.20
CA THR A 273 24.78 -13.59 -10.65
C THR A 273 24.33 -12.30 -11.31
N GLN A 274 25.02 -11.90 -12.36
CA GLN A 274 24.60 -10.83 -13.30
C GLN A 274 23.77 -11.45 -14.43
N ILE A 275 22.74 -12.24 -14.10
CA ILE A 275 22.00 -13.04 -15.08
C ILE A 275 20.61 -12.45 -15.25
N ASP A 276 19.95 -12.74 -16.36
CA ASP A 276 18.70 -12.16 -16.79
C ASP A 276 17.55 -12.23 -15.72
N GLU A 277 16.46 -11.50 -15.91
CA GLU A 277 15.37 -11.32 -14.93
C GLU A 277 14.87 -12.65 -14.31
N MET A 278 14.92 -13.74 -15.07
CA MET A 278 14.51 -15.08 -14.61
C MET A 278 15.40 -15.60 -13.49
N ASP A 279 16.70 -15.41 -13.60
CA ASP A 279 17.65 -15.94 -12.61
C ASP A 279 17.66 -15.12 -11.33
N THR A 280 17.32 -13.83 -11.40
CA THR A 280 17.24 -12.96 -10.22
C THR A 280 16.02 -13.23 -9.36
N ILE A 281 14.88 -13.59 -9.95
CA ILE A 281 13.65 -13.96 -9.22
C ILE A 281 13.69 -15.44 -8.77
N LYS A 282 14.59 -16.23 -9.30
CA LYS A 282 14.69 -17.67 -9.02
C LYS A 282 14.77 -18.01 -7.53
N PRO A 283 15.58 -17.36 -6.69
CA PRO A 283 15.62 -17.67 -5.26
C PRO A 283 14.27 -17.55 -4.56
N LEU A 284 13.44 -16.57 -4.94
CA LEU A 284 12.10 -16.42 -4.40
C LEU A 284 11.20 -17.58 -4.85
N VAL A 285 11.27 -17.95 -6.13
CA VAL A 285 10.47 -19.05 -6.67
C VAL A 285 10.88 -20.37 -6.05
N ASP A 286 12.20 -20.62 -5.90
CA ASP A 286 12.73 -21.85 -5.30
C ASP A 286 12.29 -22.02 -3.82
N VAL A 287 12.32 -20.95 -3.02
CA VAL A 287 11.88 -21.04 -1.62
C VAL A 287 10.37 -21.20 -1.49
N LEU A 288 9.59 -20.69 -2.45
CA LEU A 288 8.16 -20.94 -2.55
C LEU A 288 7.87 -22.39 -2.96
N ALA A 289 8.54 -22.88 -4.01
CA ALA A 289 8.35 -24.25 -4.51
C ALA A 289 8.80 -25.30 -3.49
N SER A 290 9.91 -25.06 -2.77
CA SER A 290 10.37 -25.97 -1.70
C SER A 290 9.54 -25.95 -0.43
N GLY A 291 8.65 -24.97 -0.28
CA GLY A 291 7.82 -24.78 0.92
C GLY A 291 8.56 -24.19 2.13
N VAL A 292 9.78 -23.71 1.98
CA VAL A 292 10.49 -22.96 3.03
C VAL A 292 9.72 -21.68 3.37
N ILE A 293 9.22 -20.98 2.34
CA ILE A 293 8.13 -19.99 2.47
C ILE A 293 6.86 -20.65 1.93
N ARG A 294 5.81 -20.69 2.76
CA ARG A 294 4.54 -21.36 2.42
C ARG A 294 3.72 -20.59 1.39
N GLY A 295 3.88 -19.29 1.33
CA GLY A 295 3.21 -18.38 0.41
C GLY A 295 3.52 -16.93 0.72
N VAL A 296 3.00 -16.01 -0.12
CA VAL A 296 3.11 -14.57 0.10
C VAL A 296 1.73 -13.97 0.25
N VAL A 297 1.53 -13.17 1.29
CA VAL A 297 0.23 -12.53 1.56
C VAL A 297 0.39 -11.01 1.62
N GLY A 298 -0.36 -10.32 0.77
CA GLY A 298 -0.51 -8.87 0.84
C GLY A 298 -1.50 -8.49 1.93
N VAL A 299 -1.03 -8.08 3.12
CA VAL A 299 -1.91 -7.58 4.20
C VAL A 299 -1.90 -6.06 4.14
N VAL A 300 -2.94 -5.48 3.56
CA VAL A 300 -2.97 -4.08 3.12
C VAL A 300 -4.24 -3.36 3.57
N GLY A 301 -4.33 -2.08 3.28
CA GLY A 301 -5.56 -1.31 3.42
C GLY A 301 -5.61 -0.39 4.62
N CYS A 302 -6.83 0.04 4.93
CA CYS A 302 -7.15 1.09 5.89
C CYS A 302 -7.25 0.56 7.33
N ASN A 303 -7.70 1.45 8.25
CA ASN A 303 -8.28 1.08 9.54
C ASN A 303 -9.79 1.33 9.52
N ASN A 304 -10.56 0.45 10.10
CA ASN A 304 -12.03 0.57 10.16
C ASN A 304 -12.50 0.90 11.57
N ALA A 305 -13.35 1.91 11.70
CA ALA A 305 -13.88 2.34 12.99
C ALA A 305 -14.77 1.29 13.71
N LYS A 306 -15.16 0.21 13.01
CA LYS A 306 -15.88 -0.92 13.61
C LYS A 306 -14.99 -1.92 14.32
N THR A 307 -13.66 -1.81 14.17
CA THR A 307 -12.67 -2.71 14.74
C THR A 307 -11.73 -1.97 15.68
N PRO A 308 -11.20 -2.62 16.72
CA PRO A 308 -10.11 -2.04 17.49
C PRO A 308 -8.91 -1.75 16.59
N SER A 309 -8.34 -0.55 16.70
CA SER A 309 -7.29 -0.06 15.80
C SER A 309 -6.13 -1.05 15.67
N ASN A 310 -5.82 -1.43 14.45
CA ASN A 310 -4.75 -2.34 14.06
C ASN A 310 -4.87 -3.79 14.58
N TYR A 311 -5.91 -4.12 15.32
CA TYR A 311 -6.04 -5.44 15.95
C TYR A 311 -6.10 -6.56 14.89
N ASN A 312 -6.92 -6.39 13.86
CA ASN A 312 -7.07 -7.38 12.81
C ASN A 312 -5.79 -7.48 11.96
N HIS A 313 -5.20 -6.33 11.57
CA HIS A 313 -3.92 -6.31 10.85
C HIS A 313 -2.83 -7.09 11.60
N LEU A 314 -2.61 -6.74 12.86
CA LEU A 314 -1.53 -7.33 13.65
C LEU A 314 -1.76 -8.81 13.97
N THR A 315 -3.00 -9.21 14.20
CA THR A 315 -3.34 -10.60 14.47
C THR A 315 -3.06 -11.47 13.24
N ILE A 316 -3.54 -11.03 12.08
CA ILE A 316 -3.35 -11.77 10.82
C ILE A 316 -1.87 -11.80 10.43
N ILE A 317 -1.17 -10.67 10.46
CA ILE A 317 0.27 -10.62 10.14
C ILE A 317 1.05 -11.59 11.03
N LYS A 318 0.83 -11.56 12.35
CA LYS A 318 1.56 -12.43 13.29
C LYS A 318 1.26 -13.91 13.09
N GLU A 319 0.02 -14.27 12.81
CA GLU A 319 -0.33 -15.68 12.52
C GLU A 319 0.29 -16.14 11.20
N LEU A 320 0.31 -15.30 10.16
CA LEU A 320 0.91 -15.63 8.87
C LEU A 320 2.44 -15.82 8.98
N ILE A 321 3.17 -14.84 9.52
CA ILE A 321 4.64 -14.94 9.61
C ILE A 321 5.09 -16.07 10.50
N LYS A 322 4.36 -16.37 11.58
CA LYS A 322 4.60 -17.52 12.48
C LYS A 322 4.51 -18.87 11.75
N ASN A 323 3.71 -18.96 10.72
CA ASN A 323 3.50 -20.16 9.89
C ASN A 323 4.28 -20.11 8.57
N ASP A 324 5.39 -19.38 8.51
CA ASP A 324 6.30 -19.28 7.36
C ASP A 324 5.68 -18.64 6.09
N PHE A 325 4.68 -17.79 6.24
CA PHE A 325 4.17 -16.94 5.16
C PHE A 325 4.88 -15.60 5.17
N LEU A 326 5.42 -15.19 4.02
CA LEU A 326 5.98 -13.84 3.86
C LEU A 326 4.83 -12.84 3.74
N VAL A 327 4.89 -11.77 4.51
CA VAL A 327 3.89 -10.70 4.42
C VAL A 327 4.47 -9.49 3.71
N VAL A 328 3.75 -9.00 2.71
CA VAL A 328 4.00 -7.70 2.08
C VAL A 328 2.87 -6.74 2.46
N THR A 329 3.17 -5.46 2.66
CA THR A 329 2.17 -4.53 3.18
C THR A 329 2.32 -3.12 2.62
N THR A 330 1.19 -2.40 2.58
CA THR A 330 1.08 -1.01 2.12
C THR A 330 0.11 -0.22 3.01
N GLY A 331 0.16 1.09 2.92
CA GLY A 331 -0.82 1.99 3.56
C GLY A 331 -0.87 1.86 5.08
N CYS A 332 -2.09 1.89 5.66
CA CYS A 332 -2.26 1.83 7.12
C CYS A 332 -1.87 0.48 7.71
N GLY A 333 -2.00 -0.63 6.95
CA GLY A 333 -1.46 -1.93 7.36
C GLY A 333 0.05 -1.90 7.57
N ALA A 334 0.77 -1.19 6.69
CA ALA A 334 2.20 -0.97 6.83
C ALA A 334 2.55 -0.16 8.07
N SER A 335 1.83 0.95 8.30
CA SER A 335 2.02 1.75 9.53
C SER A 335 1.76 0.93 10.79
N ALA A 336 0.75 0.05 10.78
CA ALA A 336 0.48 -0.86 11.89
C ALA A 336 1.65 -1.81 12.17
N ALA A 337 2.22 -2.43 11.14
CA ALA A 337 3.36 -3.31 11.25
C ALA A 337 4.62 -2.59 11.75
N ALA A 338 4.93 -1.40 11.20
CA ALA A 338 6.06 -0.58 11.60
C ALA A 338 5.98 -0.19 13.09
N LYS A 339 4.82 0.29 13.55
CA LYS A 339 4.61 0.66 14.95
C LYS A 339 4.77 -0.50 15.93
N ASN A 340 4.73 -1.73 15.47
CA ASN A 340 4.90 -2.93 16.30
C ASN A 340 6.23 -3.65 16.07
N GLY A 341 7.18 -3.03 15.37
CA GLY A 341 8.53 -3.56 15.14
C GLY A 341 8.56 -4.82 14.26
N LEU A 342 7.50 -5.08 13.47
CA LEU A 342 7.43 -6.25 12.60
C LEU A 342 8.26 -6.08 11.30
N MET A 343 8.73 -4.87 11.05
CA MET A 343 9.58 -4.52 9.91
C MET A 343 11.07 -4.45 10.27
N LEU A 344 11.47 -5.08 11.34
CA LEU A 344 12.89 -5.25 11.72
C LEU A 344 13.30 -6.70 11.49
N LYS A 345 14.45 -6.90 10.82
CA LYS A 345 15.03 -8.22 10.57
C LYS A 345 15.30 -8.98 11.88
N GLU A 346 15.82 -8.29 12.88
CA GLU A 346 16.15 -8.84 14.19
C GLU A 346 14.93 -9.46 14.91
N ASN A 347 13.74 -8.99 14.54
CA ASN A 347 12.49 -9.49 15.10
C ASN A 347 11.94 -10.73 14.33
N ALA A 348 12.58 -11.15 13.22
CA ALA A 348 12.18 -12.36 12.50
C ALA A 348 12.21 -13.59 13.41
N HIS A 349 13.30 -13.80 14.16
CA HIS A 349 13.43 -14.93 15.09
C HIS A 349 12.45 -14.91 16.27
N LYS A 350 11.86 -13.75 16.55
CA LYS A 350 10.86 -13.60 17.62
C LYS A 350 9.45 -13.93 17.16
N TYR A 351 9.12 -13.60 15.93
CA TYR A 351 7.75 -13.63 15.44
C TYR A 351 7.51 -14.61 14.29
N ALA A 352 8.51 -14.84 13.44
CA ALA A 352 8.38 -15.70 12.26
C ALA A 352 8.65 -17.18 12.57
N GLY A 353 8.14 -18.05 11.71
CA GLY A 353 8.52 -19.45 11.69
C GLY A 353 9.97 -19.63 11.26
N LYS A 354 10.48 -20.85 11.40
CA LYS A 354 11.90 -21.13 11.12
C LYS A 354 12.27 -20.93 9.65
N GLY A 355 11.37 -21.29 8.73
CA GLY A 355 11.59 -21.14 7.29
C GLY A 355 11.76 -19.67 6.92
N LEU A 356 10.75 -18.84 7.29
CA LEU A 356 10.78 -17.42 6.99
C LEU A 356 11.94 -16.71 7.70
N ALA A 357 12.24 -17.03 8.97
CA ALA A 357 13.36 -16.43 9.69
C ALA A 357 14.69 -16.73 9.00
N THR A 358 14.89 -17.96 8.51
CA THR A 358 16.09 -18.34 7.75
C THR A 358 16.21 -17.53 6.44
N VAL A 359 15.10 -17.35 5.72
CA VAL A 359 15.10 -16.54 4.50
C VAL A 359 15.40 -15.09 4.81
N CYS A 360 14.80 -14.51 5.87
CA CYS A 360 15.10 -13.15 6.31
C CYS A 360 16.60 -12.94 6.57
N ASP A 361 17.25 -13.91 7.19
CA ASP A 361 18.70 -13.84 7.44
C ASP A 361 19.52 -13.91 6.15
N LEU A 362 19.15 -14.79 5.22
CA LEU A 362 19.88 -15.01 3.98
C LEU A 362 19.76 -13.83 3.01
N VAL A 363 18.56 -13.25 2.89
CA VAL A 363 18.25 -12.20 1.91
C VAL A 363 18.37 -10.80 2.50
N ASP A 364 18.59 -10.69 3.80
CA ASP A 364 18.67 -9.43 4.55
C ASP A 364 17.38 -8.59 4.47
N ILE A 365 16.23 -9.25 4.74
CA ILE A 365 14.92 -8.63 4.73
C ILE A 365 14.18 -8.83 6.07
N PRO A 366 13.25 -7.94 6.45
CA PRO A 366 12.35 -8.20 7.57
C PRO A 366 11.26 -9.22 7.21
N PRO A 367 10.59 -9.83 8.21
CA PRO A 367 9.49 -10.77 7.97
C PRO A 367 8.23 -10.13 7.40
N VAL A 368 8.12 -8.80 7.48
CA VAL A 368 7.05 -7.98 6.89
C VAL A 368 7.69 -6.89 6.05
N ILE A 369 7.41 -6.89 4.76
CA ILE A 369 8.03 -6.01 3.78
C ILE A 369 7.11 -4.80 3.49
N HIS A 370 7.64 -3.60 3.64
CA HIS A 370 6.97 -2.35 3.30
C HIS A 370 7.15 -2.01 1.82
N LEU A 371 6.06 -1.96 1.08
CA LEU A 371 6.06 -1.65 -0.37
C LEU A 371 5.57 -0.24 -0.70
N GLY A 372 5.12 0.53 0.31
CA GLY A 372 4.69 1.90 0.11
C GLY A 372 3.27 2.21 0.54
N SER A 373 2.62 3.09 -0.21
CA SER A 373 1.25 3.54 0.01
C SER A 373 0.22 2.61 -0.65
N CYS A 374 -1.06 2.95 -0.55
CA CYS A 374 -2.11 2.15 -1.19
C CYS A 374 -2.02 2.12 -2.72
N VAL A 375 -1.46 3.14 -3.39
CA VAL A 375 -1.23 3.12 -4.84
C VAL A 375 -0.16 2.09 -5.21
N ASP A 376 0.79 1.83 -4.32
CA ASP A 376 1.89 0.88 -4.50
C ASP A 376 1.47 -0.60 -4.38
N ASN A 377 0.17 -0.89 -4.16
CA ASN A 377 -0.35 -2.23 -4.42
C ASN A 377 -0.12 -2.66 -5.88
N SER A 378 0.07 -1.71 -6.79
CA SER A 378 0.54 -1.94 -8.16
C SER A 378 1.88 -2.68 -8.22
N ARG A 379 2.80 -2.44 -7.26
CA ARG A 379 4.08 -3.15 -7.14
C ARG A 379 3.87 -4.63 -6.83
N ILE A 380 2.90 -4.95 -5.94
CA ILE A 380 2.55 -6.33 -5.61
C ILE A 380 2.09 -7.08 -6.87
N LEU A 381 1.18 -6.46 -7.64
CA LEU A 381 0.70 -7.05 -8.90
C LEU A 381 1.82 -7.23 -9.92
N ASN A 382 2.74 -6.26 -10.00
CA ASN A 382 3.87 -6.34 -10.91
C ASN A 382 4.82 -7.49 -10.55
N VAL A 383 5.16 -7.64 -9.27
CA VAL A 383 5.98 -8.78 -8.79
C VAL A 383 5.28 -10.11 -9.03
N CYS A 384 3.97 -10.23 -8.75
CA CYS A 384 3.19 -11.43 -9.09
C CYS A 384 3.26 -11.74 -10.59
N SER A 385 3.17 -10.72 -11.43
CA SER A 385 3.28 -10.88 -12.90
C SER A 385 4.67 -11.35 -13.34
N ILE A 386 5.73 -10.79 -12.76
CA ILE A 386 7.11 -11.20 -13.04
C ILE A 386 7.30 -12.68 -12.67
N VAL A 387 6.86 -13.09 -11.47
CA VAL A 387 6.95 -14.49 -11.02
C VAL A 387 6.15 -15.42 -11.92
N ALA A 388 4.89 -15.06 -12.22
CA ALA A 388 4.03 -15.89 -13.06
C ALA A 388 4.56 -16.04 -14.49
N ASN A 389 5.05 -14.95 -15.10
CA ASN A 389 5.69 -14.99 -16.42
C ASN A 389 6.97 -15.81 -16.40
N ALA A 390 7.81 -15.69 -15.37
CA ALA A 390 9.04 -16.46 -15.22
C ALA A 390 8.77 -17.97 -15.09
N CYS A 391 7.62 -18.35 -14.55
CA CYS A 391 7.22 -19.74 -14.37
C CYS A 391 6.28 -20.25 -15.47
N ASP A 392 5.96 -19.43 -16.48
CA ASP A 392 5.02 -19.76 -17.57
C ASP A 392 3.67 -20.28 -17.03
N MET A 393 3.09 -19.53 -16.08
CA MET A 393 1.82 -19.86 -15.41
C MET A 393 0.94 -18.61 -15.22
N ASP A 394 -0.28 -18.81 -14.76
CA ASP A 394 -1.16 -17.68 -14.43
C ASP A 394 -0.88 -17.14 -13.01
N ILE A 395 -1.29 -15.90 -12.74
CA ILE A 395 -1.21 -15.31 -11.40
C ILE A 395 -2.06 -16.11 -10.39
N SER A 396 -3.19 -16.68 -10.83
CA SER A 396 -4.06 -17.50 -9.96
C SER A 396 -3.44 -18.81 -9.50
N ASP A 397 -2.38 -19.28 -10.19
CA ASP A 397 -1.67 -20.51 -9.83
C ASP A 397 -0.62 -20.27 -8.73
N LEU A 398 -0.26 -19.01 -8.49
CA LEU A 398 0.74 -18.66 -7.47
C LEU A 398 0.20 -18.89 -6.05
N PRO A 399 1.05 -19.30 -5.08
CA PRO A 399 0.69 -19.42 -3.67
C PRO A 399 0.63 -18.04 -3.00
N VAL A 400 -0.29 -17.18 -3.46
CA VAL A 400 -0.45 -15.80 -3.00
C VAL A 400 -1.90 -15.49 -2.65
N ALA A 401 -2.11 -14.53 -1.75
CA ALA A 401 -3.40 -13.99 -1.39
C ALA A 401 -3.32 -12.49 -1.06
N GLY A 402 -4.43 -11.78 -1.23
CA GLY A 402 -4.64 -10.43 -0.75
C GLY A 402 -5.52 -10.40 0.50
N CYS A 403 -5.22 -9.55 1.47
CA CYS A 403 -6.04 -9.39 2.67
C CYS A 403 -6.17 -7.91 3.03
N ALA A 404 -7.40 -7.45 3.25
CA ALA A 404 -7.71 -6.12 3.75
C ALA A 404 -8.55 -6.22 5.04
N PRO A 405 -7.88 -6.46 6.20
CA PRO A 405 -8.56 -6.83 7.46
C PRO A 405 -9.48 -5.74 8.01
N GLU A 406 -9.11 -4.49 7.78
CA GLU A 406 -9.79 -3.31 8.33
C GLU A 406 -10.13 -2.31 7.21
N TRP A 407 -10.41 -2.80 6.00
CA TRP A 407 -10.77 -1.93 4.88
C TRP A 407 -11.94 -1.00 5.21
N MET A 408 -11.92 0.22 4.67
CA MET A 408 -12.96 1.20 4.94
C MET A 408 -13.33 2.08 3.74
N SER A 409 -12.36 2.52 2.94
CA SER A 409 -12.59 3.51 1.88
C SER A 409 -13.04 2.90 0.56
N GLU A 410 -13.65 3.71 -0.31
CA GLU A 410 -14.02 3.36 -1.69
C GLU A 410 -12.78 2.92 -2.49
N LYS A 411 -11.62 3.52 -2.21
CA LYS A 411 -10.34 3.10 -2.78
C LYS A 411 -10.03 1.63 -2.48
N ALA A 412 -10.31 1.16 -1.26
CA ALA A 412 -10.13 -0.23 -0.90
C ALA A 412 -11.04 -1.17 -1.71
N VAL A 413 -12.26 -0.73 -2.05
CA VAL A 413 -13.16 -1.49 -2.93
C VAL A 413 -12.59 -1.61 -4.33
N ALA A 414 -12.06 -0.52 -4.90
CA ALA A 414 -11.41 -0.54 -6.20
C ALA A 414 -10.18 -1.46 -6.20
N ILE A 415 -9.31 -1.35 -5.18
CA ILE A 415 -8.11 -2.19 -5.03
C ILE A 415 -8.48 -3.66 -4.89
N GLY A 416 -9.38 -4.03 -3.99
CA GLY A 416 -9.81 -5.42 -3.80
C GLY A 416 -10.38 -6.01 -5.09
N THR A 417 -11.15 -5.22 -5.85
CA THR A 417 -11.76 -5.67 -7.10
C THR A 417 -10.70 -5.93 -8.17
N TYR A 418 -9.73 -5.04 -8.39
CA TYR A 418 -8.70 -5.33 -9.39
C TYR A 418 -7.76 -6.47 -8.98
N VAL A 419 -7.54 -6.66 -7.68
CA VAL A 419 -6.75 -7.80 -7.15
C VAL A 419 -7.47 -9.12 -7.46
N VAL A 420 -8.77 -9.22 -7.19
CA VAL A 420 -9.58 -10.39 -7.57
C VAL A 420 -9.59 -10.59 -9.09
N CYS A 421 -9.80 -9.54 -9.88
CA CYS A 421 -9.75 -9.62 -11.34
C CYS A 421 -8.38 -10.07 -11.88
N SER A 422 -7.32 -9.87 -11.11
CA SER A 422 -5.96 -10.31 -11.43
C SER A 422 -5.72 -11.80 -11.07
N GLY A 423 -6.71 -12.48 -10.51
CA GLY A 423 -6.61 -13.90 -10.15
C GLY A 423 -6.11 -14.16 -8.73
N ILE A 424 -6.19 -13.18 -7.84
CA ILE A 424 -5.74 -13.30 -6.45
C ILE A 424 -6.95 -13.30 -5.51
N ASP A 425 -7.17 -14.39 -4.78
CA ASP A 425 -8.19 -14.46 -3.74
C ASP A 425 -7.98 -13.36 -2.69
N THR A 426 -9.05 -12.63 -2.36
CA THR A 426 -8.98 -11.44 -1.51
C THR A 426 -9.85 -11.61 -0.27
N TYR A 427 -9.24 -11.48 0.90
CA TYR A 427 -9.83 -11.73 2.21
C TYR A 427 -10.15 -10.40 2.92
N LEU A 428 -11.39 -10.26 3.40
CA LEU A 428 -11.91 -9.05 4.01
C LEU A 428 -12.30 -9.32 5.46
N GLY A 429 -11.82 -8.51 6.40
CA GLY A 429 -12.19 -8.60 7.82
C GLY A 429 -13.42 -7.79 8.19
N VAL A 430 -14.01 -7.07 7.23
CA VAL A 430 -15.24 -6.30 7.42
C VAL A 430 -16.19 -6.59 6.27
N MET A 431 -17.47 -6.88 6.60
CA MET A 431 -18.48 -7.18 5.59
C MET A 431 -18.76 -5.98 4.68
N PRO A 432 -18.64 -6.14 3.34
CA PRO A 432 -19.04 -5.09 2.39
C PRO A 432 -20.56 -4.84 2.41
N PRO A 433 -21.03 -3.63 2.05
CA PRO A 433 -22.45 -3.29 2.06
C PRO A 433 -23.21 -3.84 0.84
N VAL A 434 -23.01 -5.12 0.51
CA VAL A 434 -23.65 -5.84 -0.62
C VAL A 434 -24.65 -6.89 -0.18
N THR A 435 -24.80 -7.09 1.12
CA THR A 435 -25.68 -8.13 1.72
C THR A 435 -27.17 -7.94 1.45
N GLY A 436 -27.58 -6.80 0.93
CA GLY A 436 -28.95 -6.57 0.44
C GLY A 436 -29.34 -7.40 -0.79
N SER A 437 -28.36 -8.01 -1.47
CA SER A 437 -28.58 -8.89 -2.62
C SER A 437 -27.84 -10.22 -2.46
N SER A 438 -28.58 -11.30 -2.22
CA SER A 438 -28.00 -12.65 -2.13
C SER A 438 -27.26 -13.05 -3.42
N LYS A 439 -27.80 -12.66 -4.58
CA LYS A 439 -27.15 -12.90 -5.89
C LYS A 439 -25.82 -12.16 -6.03
N ALA A 440 -25.71 -10.93 -5.49
CA ALA A 440 -24.45 -10.19 -5.50
C ALA A 440 -23.42 -10.89 -4.60
N VAL A 441 -23.81 -11.32 -3.41
CA VAL A 441 -22.94 -12.08 -2.51
C VAL A 441 -22.47 -13.39 -3.16
N GLU A 442 -23.38 -14.17 -3.74
CA GLU A 442 -23.04 -15.42 -4.43
C GLU A 442 -22.04 -15.19 -5.58
N LEU A 443 -22.27 -14.16 -6.40
CA LEU A 443 -21.37 -13.81 -7.49
C LEU A 443 -19.98 -13.39 -6.98
N LEU A 444 -19.92 -12.49 -5.99
CA LEU A 444 -18.67 -11.93 -5.50
C LEU A 444 -17.85 -12.92 -4.66
N CYS A 445 -18.51 -13.77 -3.86
CA CYS A 445 -17.85 -14.71 -2.95
C CYS A 445 -17.70 -16.13 -3.52
N GLY A 446 -18.11 -16.38 -4.76
CA GLY A 446 -18.00 -17.69 -5.40
C GLY A 446 -17.96 -17.60 -6.92
N GLY A 447 -18.98 -17.00 -7.54
CA GLY A 447 -19.13 -16.97 -8.99
C GLY A 447 -17.99 -16.29 -9.75
N LEU A 448 -17.25 -15.37 -9.13
CA LEU A 448 -16.04 -14.78 -9.72
C LEU A 448 -14.90 -15.80 -9.83
N LYS A 449 -14.84 -16.81 -8.97
CA LYS A 449 -13.82 -17.87 -9.01
C LYS A 449 -13.80 -18.56 -10.38
N ASP A 450 -14.98 -18.90 -10.90
CA ASP A 450 -15.11 -19.54 -12.21
C ASP A 450 -14.79 -18.60 -13.38
N LYS A 451 -14.89 -17.28 -13.18
CA LYS A 451 -14.68 -16.27 -14.22
C LYS A 451 -13.24 -15.79 -14.29
N VAL A 452 -12.66 -15.44 -13.14
CA VAL A 452 -11.32 -14.81 -13.05
C VAL A 452 -10.31 -15.62 -12.23
N GLY A 453 -10.65 -16.80 -11.76
CA GLY A 453 -9.76 -17.64 -10.95
C GLY A 453 -9.65 -17.26 -9.48
N ALA A 454 -10.40 -16.24 -9.01
CA ALA A 454 -10.36 -15.75 -7.65
C ALA A 454 -11.71 -15.15 -7.23
N CYS A 455 -11.94 -15.00 -5.93
CA CYS A 455 -13.15 -14.37 -5.39
C CYS A 455 -12.86 -13.64 -4.06
N PHE A 456 -13.87 -13.01 -3.48
CA PHE A 456 -13.80 -12.43 -2.16
C PHE A 456 -14.18 -13.45 -1.09
N HIS A 457 -13.44 -13.42 0.02
CA HIS A 457 -13.72 -14.16 1.23
C HIS A 457 -13.91 -13.18 2.38
N VAL A 458 -14.90 -13.41 3.25
CA VAL A 458 -15.18 -12.47 4.35
C VAL A 458 -15.30 -13.23 5.67
N ASN A 459 -14.54 -12.77 6.66
CA ASN A 459 -14.67 -13.21 8.05
C ASN A 459 -14.22 -12.12 8.99
N GLU A 460 -15.05 -11.78 9.98
CA GLU A 460 -14.77 -10.69 10.93
C GLU A 460 -13.82 -11.12 12.06
N ASP A 461 -13.64 -12.43 12.28
CA ASP A 461 -12.63 -12.94 13.22
C ASP A 461 -11.25 -13.07 12.54
N PRO A 462 -10.24 -12.29 12.97
CA PRO A 462 -8.95 -12.27 12.30
C PRO A 462 -8.16 -13.58 12.40
N VAL A 463 -8.37 -14.38 13.44
CA VAL A 463 -7.70 -15.68 13.58
C VAL A 463 -8.27 -16.68 12.58
N THR A 464 -9.58 -16.72 12.44
CA THR A 464 -10.26 -17.54 11.43
C THR A 464 -9.88 -17.08 10.03
N LEU A 465 -9.85 -15.77 9.79
CA LEU A 465 -9.49 -15.23 8.48
C LEU A 465 -8.03 -15.59 8.10
N ALA A 466 -7.09 -15.48 9.03
CA ALA A 466 -5.71 -15.92 8.81
C ALA A 466 -5.63 -17.41 8.48
N LYS A 467 -6.41 -18.24 9.18
CA LYS A 467 -6.49 -19.68 8.91
C LYS A 467 -7.05 -19.97 7.52
N MET A 468 -8.14 -19.31 7.11
CA MET A 468 -8.68 -19.44 5.76
C MET A 468 -7.64 -19.12 4.68
N ILE A 469 -6.89 -18.02 4.84
CA ILE A 469 -5.81 -17.65 3.94
C ILE A 469 -4.77 -18.77 3.82
N MET A 470 -4.30 -19.28 4.97
CA MET A 470 -3.30 -20.35 4.99
C MET A 470 -3.82 -21.64 4.35
N ASP A 471 -5.02 -22.08 4.69
CA ASP A 471 -5.62 -23.31 4.17
C ASP A 471 -5.81 -23.22 2.63
N ASP A 472 -6.27 -22.07 2.12
CA ASP A 472 -6.51 -21.88 0.69
C ASP A 472 -5.18 -21.79 -0.12
N ILE A 473 -4.15 -21.15 0.43
CA ILE A 473 -2.80 -21.14 -0.20
C ILE A 473 -2.20 -22.55 -0.19
N GLU A 474 -2.31 -23.29 0.93
CA GLU A 474 -1.82 -24.66 1.00
C GLU A 474 -2.49 -25.59 -0.03
N ALA A 475 -3.79 -25.40 -0.27
CA ALA A 475 -4.51 -26.16 -1.28
C ALA A 475 -3.99 -25.91 -2.71
N LYS A 476 -3.47 -24.71 -2.99
CA LYS A 476 -2.87 -24.36 -4.29
C LYS A 476 -1.44 -24.88 -4.47
N ARG A 477 -0.73 -25.14 -3.38
CA ARG A 477 0.71 -25.45 -3.42
C ARG A 477 1.08 -26.65 -4.28
N SER A 478 0.36 -27.77 -4.15
CA SER A 478 0.66 -28.96 -4.94
C SER A 478 0.58 -28.69 -6.44
N HIS A 479 -0.42 -27.91 -6.87
CA HIS A 479 -0.54 -27.52 -8.26
C HIS A 479 0.58 -26.58 -8.71
N PHE A 480 0.94 -25.59 -7.89
CA PHE A 480 2.08 -24.71 -8.15
C PHE A 480 3.40 -25.49 -8.28
N GLU A 481 3.64 -26.45 -7.37
CA GLU A 481 4.83 -27.30 -7.39
C GLU A 481 4.90 -28.17 -8.66
N GLU A 482 3.78 -28.75 -9.10
CA GLU A 482 3.67 -29.49 -10.35
C GLU A 482 3.99 -28.61 -11.56
N LEU A 483 3.38 -27.43 -11.67
CA LEU A 483 3.64 -26.47 -12.74
C LEU A 483 5.09 -25.98 -12.74
N TYR A 484 5.66 -25.70 -11.57
CA TYR A 484 7.05 -25.29 -11.45
C TYR A 484 8.01 -26.40 -11.93
N GLN A 485 7.77 -27.65 -11.53
CA GLN A 485 8.55 -28.81 -12.00
C GLN A 485 8.47 -28.95 -13.52
N GLU A 486 7.26 -28.83 -14.09
CA GLU A 486 7.04 -29.02 -15.53
C GLU A 486 7.58 -27.87 -16.36
N ASN A 487 7.22 -26.63 -16.02
CA ASN A 487 7.47 -25.45 -16.82
C ASN A 487 8.90 -24.90 -16.66
N VAL A 488 9.52 -25.08 -15.49
CA VAL A 488 10.82 -24.49 -15.16
C VAL A 488 11.90 -25.55 -15.10
N LEU A 489 11.79 -26.52 -14.20
CA LEU A 489 12.89 -27.47 -13.95
C LEU A 489 13.11 -28.43 -15.11
N ASN A 490 12.05 -29.02 -15.69
CA ASN A 490 12.18 -29.97 -16.80
C ASN A 490 12.65 -29.28 -18.08
N LYS A 491 12.22 -28.05 -18.36
CA LYS A 491 12.72 -27.27 -19.52
C LYS A 491 14.22 -26.98 -19.40
N ARG A 492 14.68 -26.52 -18.22
CA ARG A 492 16.12 -26.29 -17.96
C ARG A 492 16.96 -27.56 -18.07
N LEU A 493 16.48 -28.69 -17.55
CA LEU A 493 17.15 -29.99 -17.70
C LEU A 493 17.29 -30.39 -19.18
N ALA A 494 16.25 -30.14 -19.99
CA ALA A 494 16.29 -30.42 -21.43
C ALA A 494 17.30 -29.54 -22.17
N GLU A 495 17.41 -28.26 -21.81
CA GLU A 495 18.37 -27.32 -22.40
C GLU A 495 19.81 -27.72 -22.07
N VAL A 496 20.12 -28.01 -20.80
CA VAL A 496 21.46 -28.45 -20.35
C VAL A 496 21.86 -29.80 -20.97
N THR A 497 20.91 -30.68 -21.28
CA THR A 497 21.20 -31.98 -21.92
C THR A 497 21.31 -31.91 -23.42
N ALA A 498 20.90 -30.80 -24.04
CA ALA A 498 20.99 -30.55 -25.48
C ALA A 498 22.27 -29.83 -25.91
N GLU A 499 23.02 -29.24 -24.96
CA GLU A 499 24.39 -28.72 -25.10
C GLU A 499 25.42 -29.81 -24.89
#